data_4cc01ed7938a0f1f210188fa024e2ab6
#
_entry.id   4cc01ed7938a0f1f210188fa024e2ab6
#
_cell.length_a   1.000
_cell.length_b   1.000
_cell.length_c   1.000
_cell.angle_alpha   90.00
_cell.angle_beta   90.00
_cell.angle_gamma   90.00
#
_symmetry.space_group_name_H-M   'P 1'
#
loop_
_entity.id
_entity.type
_entity.pdbx_description
1 polymer ?
#
loop_
_entity_poly.entity_id
_entity_poly.type
_entity_poly.pdbx_seq_one_letter_code
_entity_poly.pdbx_strand_id
1 'polypeptide(L)'
;MIASEIPEYRQELTELLSEEQDFLIIGEAVNGPNAVKKSEHLIPDIVLMDIQTPLTEGIEATEKITLAHPGIGVIIVSATEDTAIMRQAMMAGAGDILYKTQIQEGEIAQSIRRLYHAQKTRSASLTNVAGSKDQKFRSPQVVTVFGAKGGAGKTTISVNIAAAIANETKRRVALMDLNLQFGDVASYMNIQPRRTIAEFVQERNQWDSQLLNSYLIPHNSGVKILAAPLRPEDADLVTPEQIEKIITILRESFDYIIIDSPPYISDTLLTALDTSNQIILVMSMDLPAVKNVKLSLNLLDTLHHSGKTKLVINRGAKQFGVDIRDVEKTIDFLAAEEVPSEGNTVVNAANKGVPFVLSHPQTPVSKAVQGVARMIVEDLGYQNDLRQGKEKGKKNKKTGFKNIFSR
;
A
#
# COMPACT_ATOMS: atom_id res chain seq x y z
N MET A 1 -12.42 -21.02 -18.81
CA MET A 1 -13.62 -21.88 -18.57
C MET A 1 -14.87 -21.11 -18.94
N ILE A 2 -15.86 -21.74 -19.54
CA ILE A 2 -17.14 -21.13 -19.95
C ILE A 2 -18.27 -21.69 -19.07
N ALA A 3 -19.09 -20.83 -18.49
CA ALA A 3 -20.21 -21.21 -17.64
C ALA A 3 -21.50 -20.57 -18.18
N SER A 4 -22.44 -21.37 -18.65
CA SER A 4 -23.78 -20.95 -19.11
C SER A 4 -24.77 -22.12 -19.00
N GLU A 5 -26.01 -21.82 -18.70
CA GLU A 5 -27.11 -22.82 -18.69
C GLU A 5 -27.54 -23.21 -20.10
N ILE A 6 -27.30 -22.34 -21.08
CA ILE A 6 -27.71 -22.57 -22.48
C ILE A 6 -26.62 -23.34 -23.22
N PRO A 7 -26.87 -24.61 -23.64
CA PRO A 7 -25.90 -25.41 -24.35
C PRO A 7 -25.39 -24.78 -25.66
N GLU A 8 -26.34 -24.19 -26.42
CA GLU A 8 -26.08 -23.54 -27.71
C GLU A 8 -25.16 -22.35 -27.55
N TYR A 9 -25.35 -21.55 -26.49
CA TYR A 9 -24.52 -20.39 -26.21
C TYR A 9 -23.11 -20.79 -25.71
N ARG A 10 -22.99 -21.89 -24.95
CA ARG A 10 -21.67 -22.44 -24.58
C ARG A 10 -20.88 -22.87 -25.82
N GLN A 11 -21.59 -23.54 -26.78
CA GLN A 11 -20.97 -23.96 -28.02
C GLN A 11 -20.51 -22.77 -28.86
N GLU A 12 -21.39 -21.75 -29.00
CA GLU A 12 -21.07 -20.51 -29.73
C GLU A 12 -19.80 -19.81 -29.13
N LEU A 13 -19.75 -19.65 -27.81
CA LEU A 13 -18.57 -19.09 -27.14
C LEU A 13 -17.32 -19.97 -27.31
N THR A 14 -17.49 -21.29 -27.32
CA THR A 14 -16.39 -22.24 -27.52
C THR A 14 -15.85 -22.13 -28.95
N GLU A 15 -16.70 -22.06 -29.96
CA GLU A 15 -16.30 -21.87 -31.34
C GLU A 15 -15.58 -20.53 -31.53
N LEU A 16 -16.20 -19.43 -31.06
CA LEU A 16 -15.65 -18.07 -31.14
C LEU A 16 -14.24 -17.98 -30.52
N LEU A 17 -14.06 -18.51 -29.31
CA LEU A 17 -12.81 -18.41 -28.58
C LEU A 17 -11.76 -19.43 -29.05
N SER A 18 -12.16 -20.49 -29.72
CA SER A 18 -11.24 -21.47 -30.32
C SER A 18 -10.52 -20.95 -31.56
N GLU A 19 -11.00 -19.87 -32.17
CA GLU A 19 -10.33 -19.19 -33.26
C GLU A 19 -9.11 -18.37 -32.79
N GLU A 20 -9.06 -18.05 -31.50
CA GLU A 20 -7.97 -17.27 -30.89
C GLU A 20 -6.81 -18.20 -30.51
N GLN A 21 -5.62 -17.98 -31.06
CA GLN A 21 -4.43 -18.85 -30.88
C GLN A 21 -3.86 -18.85 -29.44
N ASP A 22 -4.18 -17.83 -28.66
CA ASP A 22 -3.68 -17.63 -27.30
C ASP A 22 -4.66 -18.11 -26.21
N PHE A 23 -5.81 -18.71 -26.59
CA PHE A 23 -6.80 -19.23 -25.65
C PHE A 23 -6.85 -20.76 -25.65
N LEU A 24 -6.98 -21.31 -24.44
CA LEU A 24 -7.27 -22.74 -24.23
C LEU A 24 -8.54 -22.89 -23.38
N ILE A 25 -9.57 -23.49 -23.94
CA ILE A 25 -10.81 -23.78 -23.22
C ILE A 25 -10.61 -25.06 -22.41
N ILE A 26 -10.39 -24.94 -21.09
CA ILE A 26 -10.09 -26.06 -20.20
C ILE A 26 -11.32 -26.73 -19.59
N GLY A 27 -12.52 -26.16 -19.80
CA GLY A 27 -13.75 -26.76 -19.31
C GLY A 27 -14.96 -25.87 -19.50
N GLU A 28 -16.15 -26.52 -19.38
CA GLU A 28 -17.46 -25.90 -19.43
C GLU A 28 -18.23 -26.19 -18.15
N ALA A 29 -19.06 -25.26 -17.69
CA ALA A 29 -19.94 -25.42 -16.56
C ALA A 29 -21.40 -25.11 -16.99
N VAL A 30 -22.34 -25.89 -16.47
CA VAL A 30 -23.77 -25.80 -16.87
C VAL A 30 -24.57 -24.84 -15.98
N ASN A 31 -24.01 -24.37 -14.85
CA ASN A 31 -24.63 -23.40 -13.95
C ASN A 31 -23.59 -22.87 -12.95
N GLY A 32 -23.99 -21.91 -12.11
CA GLY A 32 -23.13 -21.30 -11.10
C GLY A 32 -22.48 -22.29 -10.12
N PRO A 33 -23.22 -23.14 -9.42
CA PRO A 33 -22.65 -24.15 -8.53
C PRO A 33 -21.65 -25.11 -9.21
N ASN A 34 -21.92 -25.49 -10.46
CA ASN A 34 -21.02 -26.32 -11.24
C ASN A 34 -19.73 -25.55 -11.64
N ALA A 35 -19.87 -24.26 -11.93
CA ALA A 35 -18.72 -23.39 -12.20
C ALA A 35 -17.80 -23.27 -10.96
N VAL A 36 -18.36 -23.08 -9.76
CA VAL A 36 -17.58 -23.08 -8.49
C VAL A 36 -16.79 -24.38 -8.36
N LYS A 37 -17.48 -25.53 -8.41
CA LYS A 37 -16.84 -26.84 -8.26
C LYS A 37 -15.76 -27.11 -9.31
N LYS A 38 -15.99 -26.73 -10.56
CA LYS A 38 -15.00 -26.91 -11.63
C LYS A 38 -13.83 -25.92 -11.50
N SER A 39 -14.04 -24.73 -11.01
CA SER A 39 -12.99 -23.75 -10.75
C SER A 39 -11.99 -24.26 -9.70
N GLU A 40 -12.45 -24.98 -8.66
CA GLU A 40 -11.61 -25.60 -7.64
C GLU A 40 -10.66 -26.67 -8.20
N HIS A 41 -11.12 -27.41 -9.22
CA HIS A 41 -10.35 -28.52 -9.80
C HIS A 41 -9.50 -28.10 -11.00
N LEU A 42 -10.03 -27.21 -11.85
CA LEU A 42 -9.37 -26.82 -13.10
C LEU A 42 -8.49 -25.59 -12.95
N ILE A 43 -8.76 -24.76 -11.92
CA ILE A 43 -8.06 -23.49 -11.65
C ILE A 43 -7.88 -22.67 -12.95
N PRO A 44 -8.95 -22.27 -13.64
CA PRO A 44 -8.87 -21.51 -14.88
C PRO A 44 -8.30 -20.12 -14.61
N ASP A 45 -7.55 -19.56 -15.58
CA ASP A 45 -7.16 -18.14 -15.47
C ASP A 45 -8.39 -17.22 -15.51
N ILE A 46 -9.33 -17.53 -16.40
CA ILE A 46 -10.57 -16.74 -16.62
C ILE A 46 -11.80 -17.66 -16.65
N VAL A 47 -12.87 -17.20 -16.01
CA VAL A 47 -14.22 -17.76 -16.11
C VAL A 47 -15.13 -16.76 -16.83
N LEU A 48 -15.71 -17.16 -17.95
CA LEU A 48 -16.83 -16.45 -18.56
C LEU A 48 -18.12 -16.97 -17.92
N MET A 49 -18.81 -16.14 -17.18
CA MET A 49 -20.01 -16.46 -16.43
C MET A 49 -21.22 -15.81 -17.09
N ASP A 50 -22.00 -16.59 -17.84
CA ASP A 50 -23.28 -16.15 -18.37
C ASP A 50 -24.32 -16.13 -17.25
N ILE A 51 -24.90 -14.98 -17.01
CA ILE A 51 -25.95 -14.82 -16.01
C ILE A 51 -27.31 -14.59 -16.69
N GLN A 52 -28.27 -15.41 -16.28
CA GLN A 52 -29.66 -15.28 -16.70
C GLN A 52 -30.57 -14.99 -15.52
N THR A 53 -31.82 -14.68 -15.79
CA THR A 53 -32.84 -14.42 -14.75
C THR A 53 -33.38 -15.74 -14.21
N PRO A 54 -33.39 -16.04 -12.90
CA PRO A 54 -32.96 -15.14 -11.81
C PRO A 54 -31.46 -15.08 -11.61
N LEU A 55 -30.95 -13.86 -11.52
CA LEU A 55 -29.51 -13.45 -11.55
C LEU A 55 -28.64 -13.94 -10.37
N THR A 56 -29.24 -14.48 -9.33
CA THR A 56 -28.62 -14.72 -8.03
C THR A 56 -27.53 -15.79 -8.10
N GLU A 57 -27.72 -16.88 -8.82
CA GLU A 57 -26.79 -18.02 -8.82
C GLU A 57 -25.45 -17.70 -9.47
N GLY A 58 -25.42 -16.93 -10.56
CA GLY A 58 -24.17 -16.54 -11.24
C GLY A 58 -23.37 -15.52 -10.44
N ILE A 59 -24.04 -14.57 -9.76
CA ILE A 59 -23.42 -13.59 -8.89
C ILE A 59 -22.84 -14.25 -7.62
N GLU A 60 -23.60 -15.14 -6.97
CA GLU A 60 -23.13 -15.92 -5.83
C GLU A 60 -21.96 -16.85 -6.21
N ALA A 61 -22.00 -17.46 -7.40
CA ALA A 61 -20.90 -18.27 -7.91
C ALA A 61 -19.65 -17.41 -8.15
N THR A 62 -19.81 -16.21 -8.71
CA THR A 62 -18.72 -15.24 -8.88
C THR A 62 -18.07 -14.90 -7.55
N GLU A 63 -18.84 -14.55 -6.53
CA GLU A 63 -18.34 -14.26 -5.18
C GLU A 63 -17.57 -15.44 -4.58
N LYS A 64 -18.13 -16.65 -4.65
CA LYS A 64 -17.47 -17.87 -4.15
C LYS A 64 -16.15 -18.16 -4.87
N ILE A 65 -16.12 -18.02 -6.20
CA ILE A 65 -14.91 -18.24 -7.01
C ILE A 65 -13.84 -17.20 -6.67
N THR A 66 -14.19 -15.92 -6.63
CA THR A 66 -13.25 -14.83 -6.40
C THR A 66 -12.69 -14.80 -4.97
N LEU A 67 -13.52 -15.18 -3.98
CA LEU A 67 -13.07 -15.32 -2.58
C LEU A 67 -12.18 -16.54 -2.36
N ALA A 68 -12.55 -17.71 -2.94
CA ALA A 68 -11.77 -18.93 -2.78
C ALA A 68 -10.47 -18.92 -3.60
N HIS A 69 -10.50 -18.31 -4.78
CA HIS A 69 -9.40 -18.29 -5.75
C HIS A 69 -9.18 -16.89 -6.32
N PRO A 70 -8.54 -15.96 -5.60
CA PRO A 70 -8.31 -14.57 -6.04
C PRO A 70 -7.52 -14.42 -7.35
N GLY A 71 -6.86 -15.50 -7.80
CA GLY A 71 -6.15 -15.57 -9.07
C GLY A 71 -7.04 -15.89 -10.28
N ILE A 72 -8.32 -16.26 -10.07
CA ILE A 72 -9.27 -16.55 -11.15
C ILE A 72 -10.05 -15.27 -11.49
N GLY A 73 -9.97 -14.82 -12.75
CA GLY A 73 -10.78 -13.71 -13.23
C GLY A 73 -12.19 -14.17 -13.62
N VAL A 74 -13.19 -13.42 -13.22
CA VAL A 74 -14.56 -13.70 -13.65
C VAL A 74 -15.05 -12.54 -14.51
N ILE A 75 -15.46 -12.85 -15.75
CA ILE A 75 -16.13 -11.92 -16.65
C ILE A 75 -17.60 -12.35 -16.69
N ILE A 76 -18.49 -11.43 -16.32
CA ILE A 76 -19.92 -11.67 -16.38
C ILE A 76 -20.45 -11.27 -17.75
N VAL A 77 -21.27 -12.14 -18.35
CA VAL A 77 -22.00 -11.87 -19.57
C VAL A 77 -23.50 -11.81 -19.23
N SER A 78 -24.14 -10.68 -19.49
CA SER A 78 -25.56 -10.44 -19.14
C SER A 78 -26.38 -10.09 -20.37
N ALA A 79 -27.63 -10.54 -20.38
CA ALA A 79 -28.63 -10.14 -21.41
C ALA A 79 -29.27 -8.78 -21.09
N THR A 80 -29.23 -8.32 -19.85
CA THR A 80 -29.87 -7.10 -19.36
C THR A 80 -28.88 -6.05 -18.91
N GLU A 81 -29.10 -4.80 -19.34
CA GLU A 81 -28.34 -3.62 -18.91
C GLU A 81 -29.02 -3.02 -17.66
N ASP A 82 -28.78 -3.62 -16.50
CA ASP A 82 -29.29 -3.12 -15.23
C ASP A 82 -28.13 -2.68 -14.34
N THR A 83 -28.16 -1.40 -13.93
CA THR A 83 -27.14 -0.82 -13.06
C THR A 83 -27.08 -1.47 -11.68
N ALA A 84 -28.20 -2.04 -11.18
CA ALA A 84 -28.23 -2.78 -9.92
C ALA A 84 -27.45 -4.11 -10.06
N ILE A 85 -27.63 -4.80 -11.19
CA ILE A 85 -26.91 -6.04 -11.52
C ILE A 85 -25.41 -5.77 -11.65
N MET A 86 -25.07 -4.72 -12.39
CA MET A 86 -23.66 -4.30 -12.54
C MET A 86 -22.99 -4.07 -11.19
N ARG A 87 -23.67 -3.36 -10.29
CA ARG A 87 -23.14 -3.10 -8.94
C ARG A 87 -22.97 -4.40 -8.14
N GLN A 88 -23.93 -5.30 -8.17
CA GLN A 88 -23.85 -6.58 -7.46
C GLN A 88 -22.75 -7.47 -8.02
N ALA A 89 -22.60 -7.54 -9.33
CA ALA A 89 -21.54 -8.28 -10.00
C ALA A 89 -20.13 -7.77 -9.62
N MET A 90 -19.95 -6.44 -9.64
CA MET A 90 -18.68 -5.82 -9.21
C MET A 90 -18.40 -6.04 -7.72
N MET A 91 -19.41 -5.97 -6.86
CA MET A 91 -19.29 -6.29 -5.43
C MET A 91 -18.93 -7.77 -5.19
N ALA A 92 -19.42 -8.68 -6.03
CA ALA A 92 -19.06 -10.09 -6.02
C ALA A 92 -17.63 -10.36 -6.56
N GLY A 93 -16.91 -9.32 -7.02
CA GLY A 93 -15.53 -9.44 -7.48
C GLY A 93 -15.40 -9.74 -8.98
N ALA A 94 -16.44 -9.51 -9.80
CA ALA A 94 -16.32 -9.61 -11.25
C ALA A 94 -15.26 -8.62 -11.76
N GLY A 95 -14.41 -9.09 -12.64
CA GLY A 95 -13.34 -8.27 -13.23
C GLY A 95 -13.79 -7.45 -14.44
N ASP A 96 -14.88 -7.89 -15.12
CA ASP A 96 -15.50 -7.15 -16.22
C ASP A 96 -16.97 -7.63 -16.39
N ILE A 97 -17.79 -6.82 -17.09
CA ILE A 97 -19.17 -7.16 -17.42
C ILE A 97 -19.44 -6.80 -18.88
N LEU A 98 -19.93 -7.76 -19.63
CA LEU A 98 -20.29 -7.62 -21.04
C LEU A 98 -21.80 -7.80 -21.23
N TYR A 99 -22.41 -7.00 -22.09
CA TYR A 99 -23.84 -7.08 -22.39
C TYR A 99 -24.02 -7.74 -23.75
N LYS A 100 -24.76 -8.87 -23.81
CA LYS A 100 -25.02 -9.66 -25.05
C LYS A 100 -25.51 -8.80 -26.21
N THR A 101 -26.29 -7.76 -25.90
CA THR A 101 -26.89 -6.86 -26.89
C THR A 101 -25.91 -5.88 -27.53
N GLN A 102 -24.74 -5.69 -26.92
CA GLN A 102 -23.76 -4.69 -27.33
C GLN A 102 -22.39 -5.30 -27.70
N ILE A 103 -22.22 -6.61 -27.52
CA ILE A 103 -20.94 -7.28 -27.79
C ILE A 103 -20.60 -7.14 -29.28
N GLN A 104 -19.50 -6.48 -29.59
CA GLN A 104 -18.91 -6.39 -30.92
C GLN A 104 -17.95 -7.57 -31.15
N GLU A 105 -17.70 -7.85 -32.44
CA GLU A 105 -16.73 -8.89 -32.83
C GLU A 105 -15.36 -8.67 -32.17
N GLY A 106 -14.85 -9.67 -31.47
CA GLY A 106 -13.57 -9.60 -30.74
C GLY A 106 -13.61 -8.95 -29.34
N GLU A 107 -14.72 -8.37 -28.89
CA GLU A 107 -14.78 -7.68 -27.60
C GLU A 107 -14.60 -8.63 -26.40
N ILE A 108 -15.18 -9.84 -26.48
CA ILE A 108 -14.99 -10.89 -25.46
C ILE A 108 -13.51 -11.24 -25.35
N ALA A 109 -12.83 -11.45 -26.48
CA ALA A 109 -11.41 -11.78 -26.50
C ALA A 109 -10.54 -10.64 -25.92
N GLN A 110 -10.88 -9.38 -26.22
CA GLN A 110 -10.21 -8.22 -25.66
C GLN A 110 -10.40 -8.10 -24.15
N SER A 111 -11.61 -8.34 -23.65
CA SER A 111 -11.92 -8.33 -22.22
C SER A 111 -11.16 -9.43 -21.49
N ILE A 112 -11.12 -10.65 -22.04
CA ILE A 112 -10.30 -11.75 -21.50
C ILE A 112 -8.84 -11.37 -21.41
N ARG A 113 -8.25 -10.81 -22.49
CA ARG A 113 -6.83 -10.38 -22.50
C ARG A 113 -6.57 -9.28 -21.49
N ARG A 114 -7.44 -8.25 -21.42
CA ARG A 114 -7.30 -7.16 -20.44
C ARG A 114 -7.30 -7.70 -19.01
N LEU A 115 -8.28 -8.55 -18.66
CA LEU A 115 -8.40 -9.12 -17.33
C LEU A 115 -7.24 -10.06 -17.01
N TYR A 116 -6.85 -10.92 -17.94
CA TYR A 116 -5.71 -11.82 -17.80
C TYR A 116 -4.40 -11.05 -17.59
N HIS A 117 -4.13 -10.02 -18.38
CA HIS A 117 -2.93 -9.19 -18.21
C HIS A 117 -2.96 -8.41 -16.88
N ALA A 118 -4.10 -7.88 -16.49
CA ALA A 118 -4.26 -7.22 -15.18
C ALA A 118 -3.98 -8.20 -14.03
N GLN A 119 -4.48 -9.43 -14.11
CA GLN A 119 -4.21 -10.47 -13.12
C GLN A 119 -2.78 -10.98 -13.16
N LYS A 120 -2.22 -11.18 -14.35
CA LYS A 120 -0.84 -11.62 -14.51
C LYS A 120 0.16 -10.55 -14.06
N THR A 121 -0.17 -9.28 -14.26
CA THR A 121 0.60 -8.16 -13.69
C THR A 121 0.47 -8.14 -12.16
N ARG A 122 -0.70 -8.42 -11.62
CA ARG A 122 -0.91 -8.67 -10.18
C ARG A 122 -0.13 -9.91 -9.73
N SER A 123 -0.17 -11.01 -10.48
CA SER A 123 0.55 -12.27 -10.19
C SER A 123 2.05 -12.17 -10.44
N ALA A 124 2.51 -11.48 -11.49
CA ALA A 124 3.95 -11.28 -11.79
C ALA A 124 4.60 -10.30 -10.80
N SER A 125 3.83 -9.34 -10.26
CA SER A 125 4.22 -8.63 -9.03
C SER A 125 4.36 -9.60 -7.84
N LEU A 126 3.69 -10.76 -7.90
CA LEU A 126 3.71 -11.83 -6.90
C LEU A 126 4.78 -12.91 -7.17
N THR A 127 5.18 -13.17 -8.43
CA THR A 127 6.10 -14.26 -8.80
C THR A 127 7.56 -13.84 -8.92
N ASN A 128 7.89 -12.57 -9.03
CA ASN A 128 9.28 -12.11 -8.88
C ASN A 128 9.82 -12.22 -7.44
N VAL A 129 9.06 -12.86 -6.54
CA VAL A 129 9.43 -13.17 -5.16
C VAL A 129 9.37 -14.68 -4.84
N ALA A 130 9.37 -15.54 -5.87
CA ALA A 130 9.44 -17.01 -5.67
C ALA A 130 10.83 -17.48 -5.21
N GLY A 131 11.32 -16.93 -4.09
CA GLY A 131 12.56 -17.30 -3.38
C GLY A 131 12.40 -17.52 -1.89
N SER A 132 11.21 -17.37 -1.29
CA SER A 132 10.98 -17.75 0.11
C SER A 132 9.53 -18.18 0.35
N LYS A 133 9.34 -19.44 0.68
CA LYS A 133 8.11 -20.03 1.23
C LYS A 133 7.85 -19.39 2.59
N ASP A 134 6.99 -18.37 2.67
CA ASP A 134 6.28 -17.88 3.87
C ASP A 134 5.85 -16.41 3.74
N GLN A 135 5.29 -15.98 2.59
CA GLN A 135 4.71 -14.63 2.51
C GLN A 135 3.18 -14.70 2.42
N LYS A 136 2.52 -14.63 3.59
CA LYS A 136 1.10 -14.28 3.67
C LYS A 136 0.90 -12.88 3.09
N PHE A 137 -0.11 -12.74 2.21
CA PHE A 137 -0.56 -11.46 1.68
C PHE A 137 -0.82 -10.47 2.82
N ARG A 138 -0.09 -9.36 2.82
CA ARG A 138 -0.27 -8.27 3.77
C ARG A 138 -0.87 -7.08 3.05
N SER A 139 -1.86 -6.43 3.67
CA SER A 139 -2.38 -5.16 3.16
C SER A 139 -1.28 -4.11 3.11
N PRO A 140 -1.20 -3.31 2.04
CA PRO A 140 -0.27 -2.18 1.94
C PRO A 140 -0.43 -1.22 3.12
N GLN A 141 0.68 -0.70 3.65
CA GLN A 141 0.68 0.14 4.84
C GLN A 141 1.00 1.60 4.49
N VAL A 142 0.16 2.51 4.91
CA VAL A 142 0.33 3.96 4.74
C VAL A 142 0.74 4.57 6.07
N VAL A 143 1.83 5.31 6.07
CA VAL A 143 2.39 5.97 7.25
C VAL A 143 2.60 7.45 6.93
N THR A 144 1.88 8.33 7.61
CA THR A 144 2.09 9.78 7.48
C THR A 144 2.99 10.29 8.60
N VAL A 145 4.08 10.95 8.23
CA VAL A 145 4.96 11.66 9.16
C VAL A 145 4.50 13.09 9.27
N PHE A 146 4.00 13.47 10.43
CA PHE A 146 3.35 14.73 10.70
C PHE A 146 4.02 15.49 11.86
N GLY A 147 3.85 16.80 11.91
CA GLY A 147 4.29 17.65 13.02
C GLY A 147 3.97 19.10 12.72
N ALA A 148 3.25 19.76 13.63
CA ALA A 148 2.70 21.09 13.46
C ALA A 148 3.72 22.25 13.57
N LYS A 149 5.01 21.94 13.55
CA LYS A 149 6.08 22.95 13.58
C LYS A 149 7.02 22.79 12.39
N GLY A 150 7.31 23.89 11.70
CA GLY A 150 8.39 23.95 10.70
C GLY A 150 9.73 23.63 11.35
N GLY A 151 10.59 22.88 10.66
CA GLY A 151 11.92 22.53 11.19
C GLY A 151 11.94 21.45 12.29
N ALA A 152 10.82 20.82 12.64
CA ALA A 152 10.80 19.68 13.59
C ALA A 152 11.55 18.44 13.08
N GLY A 153 11.87 18.39 11.79
CA GLY A 153 12.63 17.29 11.17
C GLY A 153 11.78 16.23 10.50
N LYS A 154 10.53 16.54 10.15
CA LYS A 154 9.61 15.62 9.45
C LYS A 154 10.27 14.98 8.22
N THR A 155 10.69 15.78 7.25
CA THR A 155 11.34 15.31 6.00
C THR A 155 12.58 14.46 6.29
N THR A 156 13.40 14.88 7.26
CA THR A 156 14.55 14.09 7.71
C THR A 156 14.14 12.71 8.20
N ILE A 157 13.10 12.63 9.02
CA ILE A 157 12.56 11.38 9.58
C ILE A 157 11.89 10.55 8.48
N SER A 158 11.04 11.15 7.62
CA SER A 158 10.33 10.47 6.52
C SER A 158 11.29 9.78 5.56
N VAL A 159 12.31 10.52 5.08
CA VAL A 159 13.33 10.02 4.15
C VAL A 159 14.10 8.85 4.75
N ASN A 160 14.51 8.97 6.02
CA ASN A 160 15.32 7.94 6.66
C ASN A 160 14.49 6.71 7.09
N ILE A 161 13.23 6.88 7.51
CA ILE A 161 12.29 5.76 7.74
C ILE A 161 12.08 4.99 6.43
N ALA A 162 11.75 5.67 5.34
CA ALA A 162 11.52 5.04 4.04
C ALA A 162 12.75 4.24 3.59
N ALA A 163 13.95 4.83 3.69
CA ALA A 163 15.21 4.18 3.33
C ALA A 163 15.53 2.99 4.26
N ALA A 164 15.28 3.10 5.56
CA ALA A 164 15.49 2.02 6.53
C ALA A 164 14.57 0.84 6.26
N ILE A 165 13.26 1.08 6.06
CA ILE A 165 12.28 0.02 5.73
C ILE A 165 12.69 -0.69 4.43
N ALA A 166 12.99 0.05 3.35
CA ALA A 166 13.39 -0.53 2.08
C ALA A 166 14.67 -1.38 2.23
N ASN A 167 15.68 -0.88 2.97
CA ASN A 167 16.94 -1.57 3.14
C ASN A 167 16.83 -2.82 4.04
N GLU A 168 16.12 -2.74 5.16
CA GLU A 168 16.02 -3.84 6.13
C GLU A 168 15.04 -4.93 5.69
N THR A 169 13.93 -4.56 5.07
CA THR A 169 12.86 -5.50 4.72
C THR A 169 12.90 -5.99 3.28
N LYS A 170 13.63 -5.29 2.39
CA LYS A 170 13.62 -5.50 0.92
C LYS A 170 12.21 -5.41 0.32
N ARG A 171 11.30 -4.70 1.01
CA ARG A 171 9.93 -4.45 0.56
C ARG A 171 9.89 -3.25 -0.39
N ARG A 172 8.81 -3.18 -1.17
CA ARG A 172 8.56 -2.05 -2.07
C ARG A 172 8.07 -0.87 -1.25
N VAL A 173 8.82 0.22 -1.27
CA VAL A 173 8.52 1.43 -0.50
C VAL A 173 8.35 2.61 -1.44
N ALA A 174 7.22 3.32 -1.32
CA ALA A 174 7.01 4.62 -1.92
C ALA A 174 7.18 5.72 -0.85
N LEU A 175 7.78 6.83 -1.24
CA LEU A 175 7.83 8.06 -0.44
C LEU A 175 7.15 9.17 -1.22
N MET A 176 6.06 9.71 -0.69
CA MET A 176 5.30 10.80 -1.27
C MET A 176 5.57 12.10 -0.51
N ASP A 177 5.99 13.13 -1.22
CA ASP A 177 6.15 14.47 -0.68
C ASP A 177 4.84 15.25 -0.78
N LEU A 178 4.14 15.39 0.35
CA LEU A 178 2.88 16.13 0.45
C LEU A 178 3.07 17.57 0.94
N ASN A 179 4.32 18.01 1.15
CA ASN A 179 4.63 19.42 1.35
C ASN A 179 4.67 20.14 -0.02
N LEU A 180 3.47 20.32 -0.59
CA LEU A 180 3.29 20.68 -2.01
C LEU A 180 3.90 22.03 -2.41
N GLN A 181 4.05 22.97 -1.47
CA GLN A 181 4.60 24.31 -1.76
C GLN A 181 6.13 24.35 -1.63
N PHE A 182 6.68 23.65 -0.62
CA PHE A 182 8.09 23.72 -0.27
C PHE A 182 8.63 22.31 0.08
N GLY A 183 8.35 21.33 -0.82
CA GLY A 183 8.79 19.96 -0.62
C GLY A 183 10.29 19.80 -0.81
N ASP A 184 10.93 19.13 0.15
CA ASP A 184 12.38 18.96 0.20
C ASP A 184 12.83 17.50 0.01
N VAL A 185 11.90 16.54 -0.13
CA VAL A 185 12.25 15.11 -0.26
C VAL A 185 13.23 14.88 -1.41
N ALA A 186 13.00 15.53 -2.56
CA ALA A 186 13.88 15.43 -3.72
C ALA A 186 15.31 15.87 -3.41
N SER A 187 15.47 16.99 -2.69
CA SER A 187 16.76 17.53 -2.25
C SER A 187 17.46 16.59 -1.28
N TYR A 188 16.74 16.07 -0.27
CA TYR A 188 17.27 15.10 0.72
C TYR A 188 17.70 13.77 0.10
N MET A 189 17.19 13.44 -1.09
CA MET A 189 17.49 12.21 -1.82
C MET A 189 18.41 12.46 -3.05
N ASN A 190 18.93 13.67 -3.21
CA ASN A 190 19.79 14.07 -4.34
C ASN A 190 19.21 13.68 -5.71
N ILE A 191 17.92 13.94 -5.88
CA ILE A 191 17.22 13.71 -7.15
C ILE A 191 16.76 15.02 -7.76
N GLN A 192 16.71 15.07 -9.09
CA GLN A 192 16.16 16.21 -9.84
C GLN A 192 14.88 15.74 -10.53
N PRO A 193 13.70 16.04 -9.97
CA PRO A 193 12.44 15.64 -10.54
C PRO A 193 12.23 16.29 -11.92
N ARG A 194 11.85 15.48 -12.91
CA ARG A 194 11.37 15.97 -14.21
C ARG A 194 9.86 15.92 -14.30
N ARG A 195 9.25 15.10 -13.47
CA ARG A 195 7.80 14.91 -13.32
C ARG A 195 7.49 14.83 -11.84
N THR A 196 6.42 15.47 -11.45
CA THR A 196 5.98 15.62 -10.07
C THR A 196 4.51 15.24 -9.91
N ILE A 197 4.01 15.32 -8.70
CA ILE A 197 2.60 15.11 -8.44
C ILE A 197 1.71 16.12 -9.19
N ALA A 198 2.20 17.35 -9.44
CA ALA A 198 1.43 18.38 -10.13
C ALA A 198 1.17 18.04 -11.60
N GLU A 199 2.17 17.51 -12.30
CA GLU A 199 1.97 17.06 -13.68
C GLU A 199 1.12 15.78 -13.72
N PHE A 200 1.27 14.88 -12.71
CA PHE A 200 0.46 13.68 -12.65
C PHE A 200 -1.04 13.99 -12.53
N VAL A 201 -1.41 14.93 -11.65
CA VAL A 201 -2.84 15.25 -11.44
C VAL A 201 -3.48 15.96 -12.63
N GLN A 202 -2.68 16.47 -13.57
CA GLN A 202 -3.14 17.08 -14.82
C GLN A 202 -3.30 16.07 -15.97
N GLU A 203 -2.90 14.81 -15.77
CA GLU A 203 -3.06 13.76 -16.79
C GLU A 203 -4.54 13.54 -17.12
N ARG A 204 -4.85 13.56 -18.42
CA ARG A 204 -6.21 13.34 -18.94
C ARG A 204 -6.57 11.87 -19.07
N ASN A 205 -5.57 10.99 -19.04
CA ASN A 205 -5.76 9.56 -19.14
C ASN A 205 -6.36 8.98 -17.86
N GLN A 206 -6.91 7.79 -17.95
CA GLN A 206 -7.32 7.06 -16.76
C GLN A 206 -6.10 6.78 -15.88
N TRP A 207 -6.17 7.17 -14.61
CA TRP A 207 -5.11 6.95 -13.65
C TRP A 207 -5.06 5.50 -13.22
N ASP A 208 -3.93 4.87 -13.46
CA ASP A 208 -3.62 3.50 -13.06
C ASP A 208 -2.20 3.42 -12.45
N SER A 209 -1.84 2.23 -11.98
CA SER A 209 -0.53 1.99 -11.37
C SER A 209 0.63 2.10 -12.37
N GLN A 210 0.41 1.85 -13.66
CA GLN A 210 1.44 1.98 -14.70
C GLN A 210 1.74 3.46 -14.97
N LEU A 211 0.71 4.27 -15.14
CA LEU A 211 0.86 5.72 -15.32
C LEU A 211 1.54 6.35 -14.11
N LEU A 212 1.03 6.11 -12.90
CA LEU A 212 1.62 6.66 -11.67
C LEU A 212 3.08 6.22 -11.50
N ASN A 213 3.40 4.96 -11.82
CA ASN A 213 4.77 4.46 -11.73
C ASN A 213 5.76 5.20 -12.66
N SER A 214 5.28 5.78 -13.78
CA SER A 214 6.10 6.60 -14.68
C SER A 214 6.46 7.98 -14.11
N TYR A 215 5.78 8.40 -13.04
CA TYR A 215 6.05 9.62 -12.28
C TYR A 215 6.90 9.38 -11.03
N LEU A 216 7.07 8.12 -10.64
CA LEU A 216 7.88 7.74 -9.49
C LEU A 216 9.36 7.69 -9.86
N ILE A 217 10.18 8.39 -9.09
CA ILE A 217 11.62 8.47 -9.31
C ILE A 217 12.29 7.39 -8.45
N PRO A 218 13.00 6.42 -9.06
CA PRO A 218 13.74 5.41 -8.31
C PRO A 218 14.97 6.01 -7.64
N HIS A 219 15.24 5.62 -6.38
CA HIS A 219 16.43 5.98 -5.64
C HIS A 219 17.27 4.74 -5.28
N ASN A 220 18.59 4.92 -5.10
CA ASN A 220 19.53 3.85 -4.78
C ASN A 220 19.24 3.14 -3.44
N SER A 221 18.45 3.75 -2.55
CA SER A 221 17.95 3.11 -1.32
C SER A 221 16.91 2.01 -1.56
N GLY A 222 16.40 1.87 -2.78
CA GLY A 222 15.25 1.01 -3.10
C GLY A 222 13.89 1.69 -2.95
N VAL A 223 13.85 2.95 -2.51
CA VAL A 223 12.64 3.76 -2.40
C VAL A 223 12.28 4.36 -3.76
N LYS A 224 10.99 4.42 -4.11
CA LYS A 224 10.47 5.21 -5.23
C LYS A 224 9.78 6.47 -4.68
N ILE A 225 10.02 7.61 -5.31
CA ILE A 225 9.64 8.92 -4.79
C ILE A 225 8.66 9.59 -5.73
N LEU A 226 7.51 10.02 -5.20
CA LEU A 226 6.60 10.97 -5.82
C LEU A 226 6.93 12.36 -5.27
N ALA A 227 7.57 13.17 -6.10
CA ALA A 227 8.04 14.49 -5.68
C ALA A 227 6.90 15.52 -5.62
N ALA A 228 7.03 16.48 -4.72
CA ALA A 228 6.21 17.68 -4.68
C ALA A 228 6.39 18.54 -5.94
N PRO A 229 5.44 19.44 -6.26
CA PRO A 229 5.56 20.37 -7.37
C PRO A 229 6.88 21.16 -7.34
N LEU A 230 7.40 21.52 -8.51
CA LEU A 230 8.61 22.35 -8.62
C LEU A 230 8.35 23.81 -8.32
N ARG A 231 7.11 24.25 -8.48
CA ARG A 231 6.67 25.63 -8.24
C ARG A 231 5.59 25.66 -7.17
N PRO A 232 5.68 26.55 -6.18
CA PRO A 232 4.73 26.62 -5.09
C PRO A 232 3.27 26.86 -5.56
N GLU A 233 3.07 27.60 -6.66
CA GLU A 233 1.76 27.87 -7.24
C GLU A 233 1.07 26.62 -7.80
N ASP A 234 1.82 25.57 -8.17
CA ASP A 234 1.27 24.33 -8.68
C ASP A 234 0.69 23.46 -7.54
N ALA A 235 0.91 23.83 -6.28
CA ALA A 235 0.32 23.15 -5.13
C ALA A 235 -1.22 23.15 -5.16
N ASP A 236 -1.83 24.24 -5.65
CA ASP A 236 -3.28 24.39 -5.73
C ASP A 236 -3.94 23.46 -6.77
N LEU A 237 -3.15 22.84 -7.65
CA LEU A 237 -3.62 21.84 -8.61
C LEU A 237 -3.95 20.51 -7.94
N VAL A 238 -3.45 20.26 -6.73
CA VAL A 238 -3.55 18.96 -6.06
C VAL A 238 -4.68 19.00 -5.03
N THR A 239 -5.76 18.27 -5.30
CA THR A 239 -6.93 18.23 -4.43
C THR A 239 -6.91 17.03 -3.45
N PRO A 240 -7.70 17.07 -2.36
CA PRO A 240 -7.85 15.96 -1.42
C PRO A 240 -8.28 14.64 -2.09
N GLU A 241 -9.25 14.69 -3.01
CA GLU A 241 -9.77 13.53 -3.73
C GLU A 241 -8.69 12.90 -4.61
N GLN A 242 -7.82 13.74 -5.18
CA GLN A 242 -6.70 13.28 -5.98
C GLN A 242 -5.65 12.58 -5.10
N ILE A 243 -5.37 13.11 -3.91
CA ILE A 243 -4.47 12.47 -2.93
C ILE A 243 -5.00 11.09 -2.52
N GLU A 244 -6.28 10.97 -2.20
CA GLU A 244 -6.90 9.70 -1.85
C GLU A 244 -6.75 8.67 -3.00
N LYS A 245 -7.02 9.11 -4.23
CA LYS A 245 -6.87 8.28 -5.42
C LYS A 245 -5.41 7.86 -5.66
N ILE A 246 -4.44 8.78 -5.51
CA ILE A 246 -3.01 8.47 -5.62
C ILE A 246 -2.60 7.42 -4.58
N ILE A 247 -3.01 7.59 -3.32
CA ILE A 247 -2.70 6.62 -2.25
C ILE A 247 -3.31 5.26 -2.58
N THR A 248 -4.54 5.23 -3.10
CA THR A 248 -5.21 3.99 -3.53
C THR A 248 -4.43 3.27 -4.63
N ILE A 249 -3.96 4.00 -5.65
CA ILE A 249 -3.14 3.44 -6.74
C ILE A 249 -1.77 2.98 -6.22
N LEU A 250 -1.13 3.74 -5.31
CA LEU A 250 0.14 3.34 -4.70
C LEU A 250 0.01 2.03 -3.92
N ARG A 251 -1.12 1.78 -3.26
CA ARG A 251 -1.41 0.53 -2.53
C ARG A 251 -1.39 -0.71 -3.44
N GLU A 252 -1.63 -0.57 -4.72
CA GLU A 252 -1.55 -1.69 -5.67
C GLU A 252 -0.10 -2.15 -5.92
N SER A 253 0.86 -1.23 -5.80
CA SER A 253 2.24 -1.46 -6.23
C SER A 253 3.27 -1.48 -5.09
N PHE A 254 2.95 -0.97 -3.90
CA PHE A 254 3.88 -0.80 -2.79
C PHE A 254 3.39 -1.47 -1.52
N ASP A 255 4.33 -2.01 -0.75
CA ASP A 255 4.06 -2.62 0.55
C ASP A 255 4.01 -1.56 1.66
N TYR A 256 4.81 -0.49 1.53
CA TYR A 256 4.82 0.67 2.42
C TYR A 256 4.76 1.97 1.62
N ILE A 257 3.92 2.89 2.06
CA ILE A 257 3.77 4.23 1.51
C ILE A 257 4.03 5.21 2.65
N ILE A 258 5.15 5.90 2.59
CA ILE A 258 5.54 6.92 3.56
C ILE A 258 5.16 8.28 2.99
N ILE A 259 4.46 9.10 3.78
CA ILE A 259 4.01 10.43 3.36
C ILE A 259 4.71 11.47 4.23
N ASP A 260 5.51 12.33 3.60
CA ASP A 260 6.07 13.52 4.23
C ASP A 260 5.09 14.68 4.16
N SER A 261 4.76 15.29 5.27
CA SER A 261 3.67 16.27 5.37
C SER A 261 4.15 17.71 5.56
N PRO A 262 3.32 18.71 5.16
CA PRO A 262 3.58 20.11 5.48
C PRO A 262 3.50 20.36 7.01
N PRO A 263 3.97 21.54 7.49
CA PRO A 263 3.90 21.91 8.90
C PRO A 263 2.55 22.53 9.31
N TYR A 264 1.60 22.62 8.41
CA TYR A 264 0.27 23.19 8.62
C TYR A 264 -0.82 22.18 8.26
N ILE A 265 -2.00 22.36 8.83
CA ILE A 265 -3.18 21.56 8.53
C ILE A 265 -3.79 22.05 7.22
N SER A 266 -3.94 21.15 6.26
CA SER A 266 -4.63 21.35 4.98
C SER A 266 -5.57 20.19 4.73
N ASP A 267 -6.54 20.35 3.84
CA ASP A 267 -7.47 19.27 3.48
C ASP A 267 -6.74 18.07 2.87
N THR A 268 -5.68 18.29 2.09
CA THR A 268 -4.81 17.23 1.55
C THR A 268 -4.08 16.47 2.66
N LEU A 269 -3.62 17.17 3.72
CA LEU A 269 -3.04 16.52 4.88
C LEU A 269 -4.09 15.72 5.66
N LEU A 270 -5.28 16.27 5.88
CA LEU A 270 -6.37 15.54 6.56
C LEU A 270 -6.68 14.23 5.84
N THR A 271 -6.81 14.26 4.51
CA THR A 271 -6.99 13.06 3.68
C THR A 271 -5.84 12.04 3.87
N ALA A 272 -4.60 12.50 3.93
CA ALA A 272 -3.45 11.63 4.19
C ALA A 272 -3.51 11.01 5.60
N LEU A 273 -3.89 11.77 6.61
CA LEU A 273 -4.06 11.27 7.98
C LEU A 273 -5.21 10.25 8.06
N ASP A 274 -6.35 10.51 7.40
CA ASP A 274 -7.50 9.60 7.38
C ASP A 274 -7.16 8.26 6.74
N THR A 275 -6.45 8.29 5.62
CA THR A 275 -6.06 7.09 4.86
C THR A 275 -4.88 6.32 5.47
N SER A 276 -4.18 6.89 6.46
CA SER A 276 -3.01 6.28 7.10
C SER A 276 -3.38 5.12 8.04
N ASN A 277 -2.57 4.07 8.02
CA ASN A 277 -2.59 3.00 9.00
C ASN A 277 -1.85 3.40 10.29
N GLN A 278 -0.83 4.28 10.17
CA GLN A 278 -0.09 4.82 11.31
C GLN A 278 0.32 6.26 11.05
N ILE A 279 0.36 7.07 12.10
CA ILE A 279 0.80 8.46 12.08
C ILE A 279 2.03 8.58 13.00
N ILE A 280 3.13 9.06 12.44
CA ILE A 280 4.34 9.40 13.21
C ILE A 280 4.33 10.90 13.48
N LEU A 281 3.95 11.27 14.69
CA LEU A 281 3.94 12.67 15.13
C LEU A 281 5.35 13.06 15.58
N VAL A 282 6.00 13.98 14.87
CA VAL A 282 7.37 14.41 15.15
C VAL A 282 7.36 15.74 15.90
N MET A 283 8.08 15.81 17.02
CA MET A 283 8.32 17.04 17.76
C MET A 283 9.81 17.29 18.00
N SER A 284 10.18 18.57 18.16
CA SER A 284 11.50 18.98 18.69
C SER A 284 11.40 19.31 20.17
N MET A 285 12.54 19.23 20.91
CA MET A 285 12.62 19.50 22.35
C MET A 285 12.73 20.98 22.64
N ASP A 286 11.65 21.74 22.39
CA ASP A 286 11.53 23.16 22.76
C ASP A 286 10.09 23.47 23.22
N LEU A 287 9.92 24.47 24.08
CA LEU A 287 8.62 24.83 24.68
C LEU A 287 7.52 25.13 23.65
N PRO A 288 7.78 25.89 22.56
CA PRO A 288 6.78 26.08 21.52
C PRO A 288 6.34 24.77 20.84
N ALA A 289 7.24 23.81 20.69
CA ALA A 289 6.90 22.50 20.12
C ALA A 289 5.97 21.69 21.03
N VAL A 290 6.17 21.73 22.36
CA VAL A 290 5.31 21.06 23.33
C VAL A 290 3.85 21.57 23.20
N LYS A 291 3.66 22.90 23.11
CA LYS A 291 2.33 23.49 22.89
C LYS A 291 1.70 22.99 21.58
N ASN A 292 2.47 23.03 20.48
CA ASN A 292 1.95 22.65 19.16
C ASN A 292 1.63 21.17 19.09
N VAL A 293 2.43 20.31 19.72
CA VAL A 293 2.16 18.87 19.80
C VAL A 293 0.90 18.59 20.60
N LYS A 294 0.69 19.27 21.73
CA LYS A 294 -0.56 19.13 22.48
C LYS A 294 -1.79 19.48 21.64
N LEU A 295 -1.72 20.56 20.86
CA LEU A 295 -2.79 20.93 19.92
C LEU A 295 -2.96 19.88 18.82
N SER A 296 -1.86 19.35 18.28
CA SER A 296 -1.91 18.27 17.28
C SER A 296 -2.52 17.00 17.83
N LEU A 297 -2.18 16.60 19.06
CA LEU A 297 -2.76 15.41 19.71
C LEU A 297 -4.26 15.59 19.95
N ASN A 298 -4.71 16.77 20.39
CA ASN A 298 -6.13 17.08 20.54
C ASN A 298 -6.88 17.00 19.21
N LEU A 299 -6.28 17.50 18.11
CA LEU A 299 -6.85 17.37 16.77
C LEU A 299 -6.95 15.92 16.36
N LEU A 300 -5.86 15.14 16.51
CA LEU A 300 -5.83 13.72 16.15
C LEU A 300 -6.83 12.90 16.99
N ASP A 301 -7.06 13.29 18.24
CA ASP A 301 -8.09 12.69 19.09
C ASP A 301 -9.50 13.01 18.59
N THR A 302 -9.77 14.26 18.26
CA THR A 302 -11.04 14.68 17.65
C THR A 302 -11.34 13.94 16.34
N LEU A 303 -10.32 13.65 15.57
CA LEU A 303 -10.39 12.86 14.32
C LEU A 303 -10.37 11.34 14.57
N HIS A 304 -10.37 10.88 15.81
CA HIS A 304 -10.28 9.47 16.19
C HIS A 304 -9.01 8.75 15.69
N HIS A 305 -7.89 9.50 15.62
CA HIS A 305 -6.61 8.97 15.15
C HIS A 305 -5.59 8.71 16.27
N SER A 306 -5.94 8.95 17.53
CA SER A 306 -5.04 8.73 18.68
C SER A 306 -4.47 7.30 18.73
N GLY A 307 -5.30 6.30 18.45
CA GLY A 307 -4.90 4.88 18.51
C GLY A 307 -3.86 4.46 17.45
N LYS A 308 -3.76 5.20 16.35
CA LYS A 308 -2.76 4.95 15.28
C LYS A 308 -1.59 5.94 15.30
N THR A 309 -1.53 6.82 16.32
CA THR A 309 -0.49 7.85 16.46
C THR A 309 0.66 7.38 17.34
N LYS A 310 1.89 7.60 16.90
CA LYS A 310 3.14 7.38 17.64
C LYS A 310 3.91 8.69 17.72
N LEU A 311 4.30 9.09 18.91
CA LEU A 311 5.11 10.30 19.11
C LEU A 311 6.59 9.98 18.99
N VAL A 312 7.30 10.72 18.15
CA VAL A 312 8.76 10.67 18.01
C VAL A 312 9.35 12.02 18.42
N ILE A 313 10.17 12.00 19.45
CA ILE A 313 10.90 13.18 19.92
C ILE A 313 12.21 13.28 19.13
N ASN A 314 12.31 14.29 18.28
CA ASN A 314 13.51 14.54 17.48
C ASN A 314 14.39 15.60 18.14
N ARG A 315 15.70 15.45 17.96
CA ARG A 315 16.73 16.30 18.59
C ARG A 315 16.64 16.25 20.12
N GLY A 316 16.33 15.06 20.66
CA GLY A 316 16.38 14.82 22.07
C GLY A 316 17.79 15.12 22.58
N ALA A 317 17.92 16.08 23.46
CA ALA A 317 19.18 16.40 24.12
C ALA A 317 18.89 16.86 25.54
N LYS A 318 19.47 16.18 26.50
CA LYS A 318 19.46 16.56 27.91
C LYS A 318 20.00 17.99 28.17
N GLN A 319 20.63 18.58 27.16
CA GLN A 319 21.30 19.90 27.25
C GLN A 319 20.33 21.09 27.26
N PHE A 320 19.05 20.90 26.88
CA PHE A 320 18.10 22.02 26.79
C PHE A 320 17.25 22.23 28.04
N GLY A 321 17.51 21.52 29.14
CA GLY A 321 16.82 21.72 30.41
C GLY A 321 15.37 21.27 30.46
N VAL A 322 14.89 20.58 29.43
CA VAL A 322 13.54 20.01 29.35
C VAL A 322 13.66 18.49 29.47
N ASP A 323 13.08 17.91 30.52
CA ASP A 323 13.04 16.46 30.69
C ASP A 323 11.89 15.86 29.84
N ILE A 324 12.18 14.77 29.14
CA ILE A 324 11.18 14.06 28.33
C ILE A 324 9.97 13.65 29.19
N ARG A 325 10.20 13.21 30.42
CA ARG A 325 9.12 12.83 31.36
C ARG A 325 8.19 13.98 31.69
N ASP A 326 8.72 15.20 31.76
CA ASP A 326 7.90 16.40 32.01
C ASP A 326 7.11 16.80 30.76
N VAL A 327 7.69 16.59 29.58
CA VAL A 327 6.96 16.77 28.30
C VAL A 327 5.82 15.76 28.21
N GLU A 328 6.09 14.46 28.39
CA GLU A 328 5.07 13.39 28.35
C GLU A 328 3.92 13.65 29.32
N LYS A 329 4.22 14.08 30.54
CA LYS A 329 3.20 14.47 31.52
C LYS A 329 2.38 15.68 31.07
N THR A 330 3.04 16.66 30.45
CA THR A 330 2.38 17.90 30.01
C THR A 330 1.42 17.66 28.83
N ILE A 331 1.81 16.80 27.91
CA ILE A 331 1.01 16.46 26.71
C ILE A 331 0.07 15.28 26.95
N ASP A 332 0.22 14.54 28.03
CA ASP A 332 -0.50 13.31 28.38
C ASP A 332 -0.37 12.23 27.27
N PHE A 333 0.84 12.06 26.76
CA PHE A 333 1.13 11.12 25.69
C PHE A 333 2.58 10.63 25.80
N LEU A 334 2.79 9.31 25.68
CA LEU A 334 4.14 8.73 25.78
C LEU A 334 4.88 8.79 24.44
N ALA A 335 6.16 9.10 24.51
CA ALA A 335 7.06 9.02 23.36
C ALA A 335 7.32 7.53 23.01
N ALA A 336 7.18 7.22 21.72
CA ALA A 336 7.51 5.89 21.21
C ALA A 336 9.01 5.72 20.96
N GLU A 337 9.70 6.83 20.60
CA GLU A 337 11.14 6.83 20.35
C GLU A 337 11.73 8.23 20.55
N GLU A 338 12.99 8.27 20.99
CA GLU A 338 13.80 9.49 21.09
C GLU A 338 14.94 9.44 20.08
N VAL A 339 14.93 10.38 19.13
CA VAL A 339 16.00 10.53 18.13
C VAL A 339 17.00 11.58 18.63
N PRO A 340 18.25 11.20 18.94
CA PRO A 340 19.25 12.10 19.48
C PRO A 340 19.67 13.18 18.49
N SER A 341 20.18 14.31 19.02
CA SER A 341 20.69 15.40 18.21
C SER A 341 22.10 15.13 17.74
N GLU A 342 22.26 14.82 16.45
CA GLU A 342 23.57 14.65 15.79
C GLU A 342 23.65 15.53 14.55
N GLY A 343 23.66 16.85 14.74
CA GLY A 343 23.56 17.84 13.66
C GLY A 343 24.57 17.63 12.53
N ASN A 344 25.83 17.32 12.85
CA ASN A 344 26.87 17.10 11.83
C ASN A 344 26.56 15.90 10.93
N THR A 345 26.14 14.77 11.49
CA THR A 345 25.77 13.56 10.73
C THR A 345 24.56 13.84 9.84
N VAL A 346 23.53 14.47 10.41
CA VAL A 346 22.25 14.75 9.71
C VAL A 346 22.45 15.77 8.59
N VAL A 347 23.14 16.90 8.86
CA VAL A 347 23.37 17.95 7.86
C VAL A 347 24.29 17.47 6.73
N ASN A 348 25.35 16.74 7.06
CA ASN A 348 26.26 16.18 6.04
C ASN A 348 25.52 15.15 5.14
N ALA A 349 24.66 14.33 5.71
CA ALA A 349 23.86 13.37 4.95
C ALA A 349 22.86 14.08 4.02
N ALA A 350 22.15 15.09 4.54
CA ALA A 350 21.22 15.91 3.76
C ALA A 350 21.93 16.64 2.60
N ASN A 351 23.07 17.27 2.85
CA ASN A 351 23.85 17.99 1.84
C ASN A 351 24.40 17.05 0.74
N LYS A 352 24.67 15.78 1.08
CA LYS A 352 25.09 14.75 0.12
C LYS A 352 23.90 14.09 -0.57
N GLY A 353 22.67 14.33 -0.10
CA GLY A 353 21.47 13.68 -0.59
C GLY A 353 21.47 12.16 -0.41
N VAL A 354 22.10 11.69 0.67
CA VAL A 354 22.13 10.26 1.01
C VAL A 354 21.58 10.08 2.43
N PRO A 355 20.50 9.31 2.62
CA PRO A 355 19.95 9.06 3.94
C PRO A 355 21.01 8.57 4.93
N PHE A 356 21.05 9.15 6.14
CA PHE A 356 22.09 8.81 7.12
C PHE A 356 21.97 7.37 7.64
N VAL A 357 20.79 6.79 7.63
CA VAL A 357 20.59 5.36 7.97
C VAL A 357 21.35 4.43 7.03
N LEU A 358 21.69 4.88 5.82
CA LEU A 358 22.50 4.14 4.83
C LEU A 358 23.99 4.55 4.89
N SER A 359 24.26 5.87 4.96
CA SER A 359 25.64 6.38 4.94
C SER A 359 26.36 6.23 6.28
N HIS A 360 25.64 6.31 7.40
CA HIS A 360 26.19 6.22 8.76
C HIS A 360 25.31 5.32 9.66
N PRO A 361 25.11 4.02 9.32
CA PRO A 361 24.09 3.16 9.95
C PRO A 361 24.33 2.87 11.44
N GLN A 362 25.54 3.08 11.93
CA GLN A 362 25.92 2.76 13.31
C GLN A 362 25.81 3.93 14.27
N THR A 363 25.56 5.14 13.79
CA THR A 363 25.42 6.33 14.64
C THR A 363 24.16 6.25 15.52
N PRO A 364 24.13 6.88 16.69
CA PRO A 364 22.96 6.90 17.56
C PRO A 364 21.69 7.40 16.86
N VAL A 365 21.79 8.48 16.06
CA VAL A 365 20.65 9.00 15.29
C VAL A 365 20.12 7.98 14.29
N SER A 366 21.00 7.25 13.61
CA SER A 366 20.60 6.21 12.65
C SER A 366 19.93 5.03 13.34
N LYS A 367 20.46 4.57 14.48
CA LYS A 367 19.87 3.47 15.26
C LYS A 367 18.49 3.82 15.79
N ALA A 368 18.28 5.04 16.24
CA ALA A 368 16.98 5.51 16.70
C ALA A 368 15.95 5.53 15.55
N VAL A 369 16.29 6.07 14.37
CA VAL A 369 15.39 6.07 13.22
C VAL A 369 15.15 4.66 12.67
N GLN A 370 16.16 3.78 12.68
CA GLN A 370 15.96 2.36 12.39
C GLN A 370 15.03 1.70 13.43
N GLY A 371 15.05 2.13 14.70
CA GLY A 371 14.10 1.74 15.75
C GLY A 371 12.68 2.12 15.38
N VAL A 372 12.45 3.37 14.95
CA VAL A 372 11.14 3.82 14.44
C VAL A 372 10.70 2.99 13.23
N ALA A 373 11.58 2.75 12.27
CA ALA A 373 11.26 1.93 11.10
C ALA A 373 10.86 0.49 11.47
N ARG A 374 11.57 -0.13 12.42
CA ARG A 374 11.24 -1.47 12.94
C ARG A 374 9.90 -1.48 13.68
N MET A 375 9.64 -0.47 14.53
CA MET A 375 8.33 -0.31 15.20
C MET A 375 7.19 -0.26 14.17
N ILE A 376 7.34 0.53 13.09
CA ILE A 376 6.35 0.60 12.01
C ILE A 376 6.13 -0.79 11.38
N VAL A 377 7.21 -1.50 11.05
CA VAL A 377 7.14 -2.83 10.45
C VAL A 377 6.50 -3.85 11.41
N GLU A 378 6.83 -3.79 12.71
CA GLU A 378 6.30 -4.68 13.74
C GLU A 378 4.82 -4.41 14.02
N ASP A 379 4.44 -3.15 14.23
CA ASP A 379 3.04 -2.77 14.52
C ASP A 379 2.11 -3.09 13.34
N LEU A 380 2.56 -2.85 12.13
CA LEU A 380 1.75 -2.98 10.91
C LEU A 380 1.95 -4.30 10.16
N GLY A 381 3.02 -5.02 10.41
CA GLY A 381 3.38 -6.19 9.62
C GLY A 381 3.64 -7.50 10.36
N TYR A 382 4.03 -7.48 11.64
CA TYR A 382 4.63 -8.63 12.32
C TYR A 382 3.80 -9.23 13.49
N GLN A 383 2.68 -8.64 13.89
CA GLN A 383 1.91 -9.14 15.04
C GLN A 383 1.51 -10.62 14.94
N ASN A 384 1.40 -11.19 13.73
CA ASN A 384 1.06 -12.60 13.54
C ASN A 384 2.27 -13.55 13.47
N ASP A 385 3.47 -13.07 13.08
CA ASP A 385 4.64 -13.94 12.92
C ASP A 385 5.43 -14.14 14.23
N LEU A 386 5.45 -13.13 15.09
CA LEU A 386 6.09 -13.22 16.40
C LEU A 386 5.34 -14.19 17.34
N ARG A 387 4.02 -14.35 17.21
CA ARG A 387 3.25 -15.35 17.97
C ARG A 387 3.54 -16.76 17.50
N GLN A 388 3.68 -17.00 16.19
CA GLN A 388 4.00 -18.34 15.65
C GLN A 388 5.47 -18.73 15.84
N GLY A 389 6.42 -17.80 15.79
CA GLY A 389 7.83 -18.05 16.09
C GLY A 389 8.09 -18.43 17.54
N LYS A 390 7.37 -17.81 18.50
CA LYS A 390 7.45 -18.16 19.92
C LYS A 390 6.80 -19.53 20.24
N GLU A 391 5.78 -19.96 19.50
CA GLU A 391 5.18 -21.28 19.67
C GLU A 391 6.03 -22.39 19.05
N LYS A 392 6.66 -22.18 17.88
CA LYS A 392 7.60 -23.13 17.28
C LYS A 392 8.88 -23.29 18.12
N GLY A 393 9.40 -22.21 18.71
CA GLY A 393 10.55 -22.24 19.61
C GLY A 393 10.28 -22.96 20.95
N LYS A 394 9.04 -22.95 21.43
CA LYS A 394 8.64 -23.71 22.64
C LYS A 394 8.40 -25.20 22.37
N LYS A 395 7.94 -25.58 21.17
CA LYS A 395 7.77 -27.00 20.79
C LYS A 395 9.12 -27.71 20.57
N ASN A 396 10.11 -27.04 19.99
CA ASN A 396 11.44 -27.64 19.79
C ASN A 396 12.29 -27.75 21.07
N LYS A 397 11.97 -26.99 22.14
CA LYS A 397 12.64 -27.15 23.44
C LYS A 397 12.02 -28.25 24.33
N LYS A 398 10.81 -28.73 24.03
CA LYS A 398 10.18 -29.83 24.78
C LYS A 398 10.48 -31.24 24.25
N THR A 399 11.01 -31.35 23.02
CA THR A 399 11.40 -32.65 22.43
C THR A 399 12.88 -33.00 22.59
N GLY A 400 13.73 -32.09 23.10
CA GLY A 400 15.16 -32.33 23.31
C GLY A 400 15.61 -32.77 24.71
N PHE A 401 14.70 -33.00 25.65
CA PHE A 401 15.05 -33.31 27.04
C PHE A 401 14.43 -34.61 27.60
N LYS A 402 14.29 -35.62 26.73
CA LYS A 402 13.98 -37.00 27.17
C LYS A 402 14.81 -37.97 26.35
N ASN A 403 16.06 -38.15 26.69
CA ASN A 403 16.85 -39.36 26.45
C ASN A 403 18.32 -39.09 26.75
N ILE A 404 18.69 -38.80 27.96
CA ILE A 404 20.04 -39.05 28.50
C ILE A 404 19.85 -39.28 30.02
N PHE A 405 19.38 -40.46 30.39
CA PHE A 405 19.64 -41.12 31.69
C PHE A 405 18.94 -42.48 31.65
N SER A 406 19.61 -43.45 31.01
CA SER A 406 19.49 -44.86 31.31
C SER A 406 20.62 -45.60 30.61
N ARG A 407 21.75 -45.62 31.24
CA ARG A 407 22.67 -46.76 31.40
C ARG A 407 23.80 -46.42 32.33
#